data_a2488925decb5f85e2e75642f823fad6
#
_entry.id   a2488925decb5f85e2e75642f823fad6
#
_cell.length_a   1.000
_cell.length_b   1.000
_cell.length_c   1.000
_cell.angle_alpha   90.00
_cell.angle_beta   90.00
_cell.angle_gamma   90.00
#
_symmetry.space_group_name_H-M   'P 1'
#
loop_
_entity.id
_entity.type
_entity.pdbx_description
1 polymer ?
#
loop_
_entity_poly.entity_id
_entity_poly.type
_entity_poly.pdbx_seq_one_letter_code
_entity_poly.pdbx_strand_id
1 'polypeptide(L)'
;MILRYTVILFIAMMFFACGERGKVMENKGFIQVKDQKFIDPQGRQVLLSGINFISKNPAEKYIPPQGVETFQQFKSWGFNCIRLGIIWDGLEPEPGKYNEDYLAEIDKRIQWAADNGIYVLIDMHQDLYGAKFSDGAPDWATLDEGKDHYTGAVWSDSYLISPAVQTAFDNFWKNKPASDGIGIQDHYANLWKYLAKRYSKNTTVIGYDIMNEPFMGTSANKIMPTMLEAYAEILVQETGQAPPTEEELLMMWSDEESRLEALNLISTREKYSKVVDAIYSDNASFERNELQSMYQKVADAIREEDQNHILFLNHSYFSNTGVSTAIETTKLADGTVDKQVAYAAHGYDLVVDTKEVENPSYERVEFIFDRIAESGKRMNVPVLVGEWGALHGKSLKMVETARHLVGLLESHKFSNTYWAFYNNIETYSYFKNAIIRPYPQHISGSLVEYNYDFKTGDFTCIWNETEQSKSPTIIYVPNLKLLSKEDIKTTPSAEQIVFEYSDKSNAGKLFISPVGEDIVRTVSFCLQTRKGDEISIQ
;
A
#
# COMPACT_ATOMS: atom_id res chain seq x y z
N MET A 1 70.49 13.59 -55.81
CA MET A 1 69.23 12.81 -55.84
C MET A 1 69.12 12.17 -54.46
N ILE A 2 68.42 12.86 -53.56
CA ILE A 2 68.37 12.56 -52.12
C ILE A 2 66.95 12.05 -51.82
N LEU A 3 66.89 10.79 -51.46
CA LEU A 3 65.63 10.16 -51.09
C LEU A 3 65.41 10.35 -49.57
N ARG A 4 64.39 11.08 -49.22
CA ARG A 4 63.97 11.28 -47.81
C ARG A 4 63.06 10.12 -47.41
N TYR A 5 63.46 9.34 -46.43
CA TYR A 5 62.60 8.39 -45.71
C TYR A 5 61.89 9.12 -44.54
N THR A 6 60.60 9.19 -44.59
CA THR A 6 59.77 9.66 -43.49
C THR A 6 59.35 8.47 -42.65
N VAL A 7 59.89 8.38 -41.44
CA VAL A 7 59.47 7.38 -40.43
C VAL A 7 58.22 7.90 -39.75
N ILE A 8 57.10 7.22 -39.95
CA ILE A 8 55.84 7.48 -39.21
C ILE A 8 55.93 6.66 -37.94
N LEU A 9 56.06 7.37 -36.80
CA LEU A 9 56.02 6.79 -35.47
C LEU A 9 54.54 6.64 -35.05
N PHE A 10 54.01 5.41 -35.01
CA PHE A 10 52.70 5.10 -34.44
C PHE A 10 52.87 5.02 -32.91
N ILE A 11 52.47 6.09 -32.22
CA ILE A 11 52.27 6.08 -30.77
C ILE A 11 50.91 5.45 -30.50
N ALA A 12 50.91 4.21 -30.09
CA ALA A 12 49.72 3.56 -29.51
C ALA A 12 49.48 4.16 -28.14
N MET A 13 48.57 5.11 -28.05
CA MET A 13 47.98 5.53 -26.77
C MET A 13 47.09 4.40 -26.30
N MET A 14 47.56 3.60 -25.33
CA MET A 14 46.71 2.80 -24.50
C MET A 14 45.88 3.72 -23.60
N PHE A 15 44.66 3.98 -24.00
CA PHE A 15 43.65 4.48 -23.07
C PHE A 15 43.33 3.36 -22.08
N PHE A 16 43.88 3.46 -20.88
CA PHE A 16 43.27 2.81 -19.73
C PHE A 16 41.94 3.47 -19.50
N ALA A 17 40.88 2.96 -20.13
CA ALA A 17 39.53 3.23 -19.73
C ALA A 17 39.37 2.63 -18.33
N CYS A 18 39.51 3.50 -17.33
CA CYS A 18 38.98 3.23 -15.99
C CYS A 18 37.47 3.06 -16.19
N GLY A 19 37.00 1.81 -16.26
CA GLY A 19 35.60 1.50 -16.41
C GLY A 19 34.88 2.04 -15.18
N GLU A 20 34.23 3.20 -15.31
CA GLU A 20 33.07 3.50 -14.49
C GLU A 20 32.18 2.28 -14.58
N ARG A 21 32.03 1.56 -13.46
CA ARG A 21 31.03 0.52 -13.33
C ARG A 21 29.70 1.17 -13.63
N GLY A 22 29.22 0.97 -14.86
CA GLY A 22 27.98 1.48 -15.31
C GLY A 22 26.89 1.10 -14.30
N LYS A 23 26.32 2.09 -13.61
CA LYS A 23 25.00 1.94 -13.01
C LYS A 23 24.15 1.36 -14.13
N VAL A 24 23.67 0.13 -13.95
CA VAL A 24 22.64 -0.42 -14.82
C VAL A 24 21.46 0.51 -14.64
N MET A 25 21.31 1.46 -15.57
CA MET A 25 20.10 2.29 -15.64
C MET A 25 18.99 1.33 -16.02
N GLU A 26 18.17 0.96 -15.04
CA GLU A 26 16.93 0.23 -15.31
C GLU A 26 16.17 1.03 -16.36
N ASN A 27 15.78 0.36 -17.43
CA ASN A 27 15.03 0.98 -18.51
C ASN A 27 13.67 1.38 -17.94
N LYS A 28 13.47 2.69 -17.68
CA LYS A 28 12.31 3.24 -16.98
C LYS A 28 11.10 3.30 -17.91
N GLY A 29 10.48 2.14 -18.18
CA GLY A 29 9.14 2.05 -18.74
C GLY A 29 8.10 1.95 -17.62
N PHE A 30 6.81 1.88 -17.99
CA PHE A 30 5.72 1.77 -17.03
C PHE A 30 5.65 0.39 -16.40
N ILE A 31 5.32 0.34 -15.12
CA ILE A 31 4.81 -0.88 -14.48
C ILE A 31 3.41 -1.14 -15.07
N GLN A 32 3.15 -2.38 -15.44
CA GLN A 32 1.88 -2.81 -16.03
C GLN A 32 1.23 -3.93 -15.21
N VAL A 33 -0.08 -4.06 -15.34
CA VAL A 33 -0.83 -5.20 -14.82
C VAL A 33 -0.90 -6.29 -15.88
N LYS A 34 -0.51 -7.51 -15.50
CA LYS A 34 -0.68 -8.70 -16.34
C LYS A 34 -0.87 -9.93 -15.43
N ASP A 35 -1.93 -10.71 -15.69
CA ASP A 35 -2.18 -11.97 -14.99
C ASP A 35 -2.12 -11.84 -13.45
N GLN A 36 -2.84 -10.87 -12.89
CA GLN A 36 -2.86 -10.56 -11.45
C GLN A 36 -1.48 -10.19 -10.86
N LYS A 37 -0.58 -9.65 -11.66
CA LYS A 37 0.78 -9.28 -11.25
C LYS A 37 1.14 -7.89 -11.73
N PHE A 38 1.97 -7.22 -10.97
CA PHE A 38 2.69 -6.05 -11.44
C PHE A 38 3.92 -6.52 -12.22
N ILE A 39 4.07 -6.03 -13.44
CA ILE A 39 5.15 -6.42 -14.35
C ILE A 39 5.96 -5.18 -14.73
N ASP A 40 7.28 -5.29 -14.60
CA ASP A 40 8.18 -4.22 -15.01
C ASP A 40 8.47 -4.25 -16.53
N PRO A 41 9.10 -3.18 -17.08
CA PRO A 41 9.43 -3.11 -18.50
C PRO A 41 10.38 -4.22 -19.00
N GLN A 42 11.04 -4.94 -18.09
CA GLN A 42 11.89 -6.10 -18.39
C GLN A 42 11.11 -7.42 -18.39
N GLY A 43 9.79 -7.37 -18.14
CA GLY A 43 8.92 -8.53 -18.10
C GLY A 43 8.99 -9.33 -16.78
N ARG A 44 9.61 -8.77 -15.74
CA ARG A 44 9.71 -9.40 -14.42
C ARG A 44 8.47 -9.07 -13.58
N GLN A 45 8.03 -10.01 -12.77
CA GLN A 45 7.06 -9.72 -11.71
C GLN A 45 7.70 -8.81 -10.67
N VAL A 46 7.00 -7.75 -10.28
CA VAL A 46 7.42 -6.83 -9.20
C VAL A 46 6.59 -7.10 -7.96
N LEU A 47 7.26 -7.24 -6.83
CA LEU A 47 6.63 -7.17 -5.51
C LEU A 47 6.93 -5.79 -4.92
N LEU A 48 5.89 -4.96 -4.82
CA LEU A 48 6.01 -3.63 -4.23
C LEU A 48 5.98 -3.76 -2.71
N SER A 49 6.99 -3.21 -2.04
CA SER A 49 7.03 -3.12 -0.59
C SER A 49 7.47 -1.73 -0.20
N GLY A 50 6.70 -1.06 0.65
CA GLY A 50 6.94 0.33 0.93
C GLY A 50 6.25 0.87 2.16
N ILE A 51 6.06 2.18 2.16
CA ILE A 51 5.53 2.91 3.30
C ILE A 51 4.64 4.05 2.82
N ASN A 52 3.61 4.37 3.60
CA ASN A 52 2.79 5.56 3.39
C ASN A 52 3.59 6.79 3.82
N PHE A 53 3.64 7.80 2.93
CA PHE A 53 4.36 9.04 3.14
C PHE A 53 3.44 10.23 2.88
N ILE A 54 2.93 10.81 3.97
CA ILE A 54 1.87 11.81 3.95
C ILE A 54 2.05 12.82 5.08
N SER A 55 1.57 14.05 4.89
CA SER A 55 1.22 14.98 5.97
C SER A 55 -0.26 15.34 5.88
N LYS A 56 -0.98 15.16 6.96
CA LYS A 56 -2.40 15.55 7.14
C LYS A 56 -2.53 16.93 7.79
N ASN A 57 -1.41 17.61 8.05
CA ASN A 57 -1.36 18.85 8.80
C ASN A 57 -1.51 20.06 7.87
N PRO A 58 -2.60 20.85 7.96
CA PRO A 58 -2.78 22.06 7.16
C PRO A 58 -1.72 23.14 7.45
N ALA A 59 -1.14 23.17 8.67
CA ALA A 59 -0.04 24.09 8.99
C ALA A 59 1.25 23.75 8.21
N GLU A 60 1.43 22.52 7.79
CA GLU A 60 2.49 22.05 6.89
C GLU A 60 2.06 22.13 5.42
N LYS A 61 0.89 22.71 5.14
CA LYS A 61 0.28 22.75 3.79
C LYS A 61 0.12 21.36 3.20
N TYR A 62 -0.13 20.35 4.05
CA TYR A 62 -0.25 18.93 3.67
C TYR A 62 1.00 18.35 2.98
N ILE A 63 2.16 18.97 3.19
CA ILE A 63 3.44 18.53 2.62
C ILE A 63 4.30 17.93 3.72
N PRO A 64 4.72 16.63 3.62
CA PRO A 64 5.66 16.06 4.56
C PRO A 64 6.92 16.91 4.66
N PRO A 65 7.36 17.33 5.87
CA PRO A 65 8.47 18.27 6.01
C PRO A 65 9.85 17.64 5.75
N GLN A 66 9.92 16.31 5.61
CA GLN A 66 11.17 15.60 5.42
C GLN A 66 11.74 15.80 4.01
N GLY A 67 13.07 15.83 3.93
CA GLY A 67 13.81 16.05 2.70
C GLY A 67 14.23 14.77 1.96
N VAL A 68 15.15 14.95 1.01
CA VAL A 68 15.67 13.86 0.16
C VAL A 68 16.37 12.74 0.96
N GLU A 69 16.90 13.02 2.13
CA GLU A 69 17.56 12.06 3.02
C GLU A 69 16.60 10.93 3.43
N THR A 70 15.32 11.25 3.60
CA THR A 70 14.28 10.27 3.93
C THR A 70 14.10 9.24 2.81
N PHE A 71 14.18 9.65 1.56
CA PHE A 71 14.11 8.71 0.43
C PHE A 71 15.34 7.81 0.32
N GLN A 72 16.52 8.33 0.69
CA GLN A 72 17.74 7.52 0.83
C GLN A 72 17.58 6.50 1.96
N GLN A 73 16.93 6.88 3.04
CA GLN A 73 16.61 5.99 4.16
C GLN A 73 15.61 4.91 3.74
N PHE A 74 14.53 5.24 3.03
CA PHE A 74 13.57 4.28 2.47
C PHE A 74 14.27 3.25 1.58
N LYS A 75 15.14 3.71 0.67
CA LYS A 75 15.97 2.82 -0.14
C LYS A 75 16.83 1.89 0.71
N SER A 76 17.44 2.40 1.78
CA SER A 76 18.29 1.61 2.68
C SER A 76 17.50 0.54 3.45
N TRP A 77 16.22 0.79 3.73
CA TRP A 77 15.29 -0.16 4.33
C TRP A 77 14.74 -1.19 3.33
N GLY A 78 15.06 -1.02 2.05
CA GLY A 78 14.64 -1.91 0.98
C GLY A 78 13.30 -1.55 0.36
N PHE A 79 12.70 -0.44 0.74
CA PHE A 79 11.44 -0.03 0.11
C PHE A 79 11.68 0.34 -1.36
N ASN A 80 10.86 -0.23 -2.23
CA ASN A 80 10.85 0.05 -3.66
C ASN A 80 9.59 0.81 -4.11
N CYS A 81 8.71 1.14 -3.16
CA CYS A 81 7.50 1.91 -3.39
C CYS A 81 7.22 2.85 -2.21
N ILE A 82 6.60 3.99 -2.48
CA ILE A 82 5.88 4.80 -1.48
C ILE A 82 4.45 5.02 -1.95
N ARG A 83 3.50 5.01 -1.01
CA ARG A 83 2.16 5.57 -1.22
C ARG A 83 2.21 7.01 -0.74
N LEU A 84 2.26 7.93 -1.70
CA LEU A 84 2.38 9.37 -1.47
C LEU A 84 0.99 9.98 -1.34
N GLY A 85 0.59 10.25 -0.10
CA GLY A 85 -0.69 10.91 0.16
C GLY A 85 -0.66 12.37 -0.28
N ILE A 86 -1.66 12.75 -1.05
CA ILE A 86 -1.97 14.12 -1.46
C ILE A 86 -3.38 14.47 -0.98
N ILE A 87 -3.62 15.71 -0.65
CA ILE A 87 -4.87 16.18 -0.05
C ILE A 87 -5.61 17.10 -1.01
N TRP A 88 -6.91 16.84 -1.22
CA TRP A 88 -7.72 17.64 -2.16
C TRP A 88 -7.76 19.12 -1.79
N ASP A 89 -7.89 19.47 -0.50
CA ASP A 89 -7.84 20.86 -0.03
C ASP A 89 -6.52 21.56 -0.39
N GLY A 90 -5.40 20.84 -0.33
CA GLY A 90 -4.09 21.35 -0.76
C GLY A 90 -4.00 21.55 -2.27
N LEU A 91 -4.67 20.70 -3.04
CA LEU A 91 -4.63 20.70 -4.51
C LEU A 91 -5.56 21.71 -5.16
N GLU A 92 -6.77 21.88 -4.64
CA GLU A 92 -7.84 22.69 -5.23
C GLU A 92 -8.51 23.54 -4.14
N PRO A 93 -7.79 24.57 -3.62
CA PRO A 93 -8.31 25.42 -2.54
C PRO A 93 -9.54 26.25 -2.91
N GLU A 94 -9.76 26.49 -4.18
CA GLU A 94 -10.95 27.13 -4.74
C GLU A 94 -11.45 26.30 -5.94
N PRO A 95 -12.79 26.26 -6.21
CA PRO A 95 -13.34 25.48 -7.30
C PRO A 95 -12.64 25.74 -8.65
N GLY A 96 -12.10 24.71 -9.28
CA GLY A 96 -11.42 24.75 -10.57
C GLY A 96 -10.04 25.44 -10.56
N LYS A 97 -9.49 25.81 -9.39
CA LYS A 97 -8.19 26.45 -9.29
C LYS A 97 -7.17 25.53 -8.61
N TYR A 98 -6.30 24.96 -9.42
CA TYR A 98 -5.28 24.03 -8.93
C TYR A 98 -4.06 24.77 -8.39
N ASN A 99 -3.53 24.30 -7.27
CA ASN A 99 -2.41 24.90 -6.55
C ASN A 99 -1.07 24.39 -7.10
N GLU A 100 -0.47 25.16 -8.01
CA GLU A 100 0.80 24.79 -8.62
C GLU A 100 1.98 24.77 -7.65
N ASP A 101 1.95 25.58 -6.59
CA ASP A 101 3.01 25.55 -5.56
C ASP A 101 2.97 24.23 -4.77
N TYR A 102 1.78 23.76 -4.44
CA TYR A 102 1.60 22.44 -3.81
C TYR A 102 2.08 21.32 -4.76
N LEU A 103 1.66 21.36 -6.01
CA LEU A 103 2.06 20.38 -7.02
C LEU A 103 3.57 20.38 -7.27
N ALA A 104 4.23 21.52 -7.24
CA ALA A 104 5.69 21.59 -7.34
C ALA A 104 6.41 20.90 -6.17
N GLU A 105 5.82 20.93 -4.97
CA GLU A 105 6.34 20.18 -3.83
C GLU A 105 6.11 18.66 -3.97
N ILE A 106 4.98 18.24 -4.54
CA ILE A 106 4.72 16.83 -4.88
C ILE A 106 5.71 16.36 -5.95
N ASP A 107 5.94 17.14 -7.01
CA ASP A 107 6.91 16.84 -8.06
C ASP A 107 8.33 16.61 -7.51
N LYS A 108 8.76 17.41 -6.52
CA LYS A 108 10.06 17.22 -5.85
C LYS A 108 10.15 15.87 -5.16
N ARG A 109 9.09 15.43 -4.47
CA ARG A 109 9.04 14.13 -3.78
C ARG A 109 9.08 12.98 -4.76
N ILE A 110 8.35 13.11 -5.87
CA ILE A 110 8.40 12.14 -6.97
C ILE A 110 9.80 12.08 -7.57
N GLN A 111 10.47 13.23 -7.73
CA GLN A 111 11.85 13.26 -8.24
C GLN A 111 12.82 12.61 -7.25
N TRP A 112 12.70 12.88 -5.93
CA TRP A 112 13.53 12.22 -4.91
C TRP A 112 13.31 10.71 -4.87
N ALA A 113 12.07 10.24 -5.06
CA ALA A 113 11.76 8.83 -5.23
C ALA A 113 12.46 8.25 -6.47
N ALA A 114 12.37 8.93 -7.62
CA ALA A 114 13.01 8.54 -8.87
C ALA A 114 14.54 8.40 -8.73
N ASP A 115 15.18 9.39 -8.07
CA ASP A 115 16.63 9.40 -7.84
C ASP A 115 17.10 8.24 -6.94
N ASN A 116 16.20 7.69 -6.14
CA ASN A 116 16.45 6.56 -5.27
C ASN A 116 15.94 5.22 -5.81
N GLY A 117 15.33 5.19 -7.01
CA GLY A 117 14.77 3.98 -7.62
C GLY A 117 13.55 3.44 -6.88
N ILE A 118 12.74 4.36 -6.31
CA ILE A 118 11.51 4.08 -5.58
C ILE A 118 10.33 4.48 -6.46
N TYR A 119 9.37 3.59 -6.64
CA TYR A 119 8.11 3.87 -7.32
C TYR A 119 7.17 4.70 -6.42
N VAL A 120 6.27 5.44 -7.04
CA VAL A 120 5.29 6.28 -6.33
C VAL A 120 3.89 5.88 -6.74
N LEU A 121 3.06 5.52 -5.77
CA LEU A 121 1.62 5.48 -5.89
C LEU A 121 1.06 6.80 -5.36
N ILE A 122 0.38 7.57 -6.20
CA ILE A 122 -0.28 8.81 -5.77
C ILE A 122 -1.63 8.46 -5.17
N ASP A 123 -1.84 8.80 -3.91
CA ASP A 123 -3.04 8.54 -3.14
C ASP A 123 -3.80 9.84 -2.86
N MET A 124 -5.06 9.94 -3.33
CA MET A 124 -5.94 11.02 -2.91
C MET A 124 -6.52 10.69 -1.54
N HIS A 125 -5.80 11.17 -0.54
CA HIS A 125 -6.09 10.85 0.84
C HIS A 125 -7.22 11.70 1.42
N GLN A 126 -8.01 11.07 2.24
CA GLN A 126 -9.04 11.69 3.07
C GLN A 126 -9.26 10.88 4.34
N ASP A 127 -9.52 11.59 5.43
CA ASP A 127 -10.17 11.05 6.62
C ASP A 127 -11.34 11.94 6.98
N LEU A 128 -12.48 11.34 7.30
CA LEU A 128 -13.73 12.02 7.65
C LEU A 128 -14.23 12.97 6.56
N TYR A 129 -13.91 12.67 5.28
CA TYR A 129 -14.29 13.40 4.07
C TYR A 129 -13.44 14.63 3.78
N GLY A 130 -13.20 15.52 4.72
CA GLY A 130 -12.60 16.80 4.38
C GLY A 130 -11.88 17.54 5.51
N ALA A 131 -11.13 18.57 5.12
CA ALA A 131 -10.30 19.39 5.98
C ALA A 131 -11.04 20.01 7.16
N LYS A 132 -12.35 20.23 7.00
CA LYS A 132 -13.22 20.74 8.08
C LYS A 132 -13.31 19.79 9.28
N PHE A 133 -13.15 18.47 9.07
CA PHE A 133 -13.34 17.45 10.11
C PHE A 133 -12.04 16.72 10.44
N SER A 134 -11.16 16.50 9.44
CA SER A 134 -9.85 15.92 9.56
C SER A 134 -8.96 16.36 8.40
N ASP A 135 -9.00 15.64 7.25
CA ASP A 135 -8.29 15.99 6.03
C ASP A 135 -9.08 15.49 4.80
N GLY A 136 -8.69 15.90 3.60
CA GLY A 136 -9.34 15.51 2.34
C GLY A 136 -9.92 16.68 1.58
N ALA A 137 -11.24 16.71 1.39
CA ALA A 137 -11.94 17.70 0.61
C ALA A 137 -11.84 19.13 1.21
N PRO A 138 -11.71 20.18 0.37
CA PRO A 138 -11.75 21.57 0.83
C PRO A 138 -13.15 21.96 1.33
N ASP A 139 -13.22 23.04 2.09
CA ASP A 139 -14.48 23.55 2.67
C ASP A 139 -15.57 23.78 1.61
N TRP A 140 -15.21 24.29 0.43
CA TRP A 140 -16.18 24.55 -0.64
C TRP A 140 -16.80 23.26 -1.21
N ALA A 141 -16.11 22.11 -1.10
CA ALA A 141 -16.58 20.79 -1.50
C ALA A 141 -17.21 20.01 -0.32
N THR A 142 -17.07 20.49 0.92
CA THR A 142 -17.58 19.84 2.13
C THR A 142 -19.00 20.35 2.45
N LEU A 143 -19.98 19.80 1.71
CA LEU A 143 -21.39 20.22 1.82
C LEU A 143 -22.08 19.46 2.97
N ASP A 144 -21.86 19.87 4.21
CA ASP A 144 -22.40 19.25 5.43
C ASP A 144 -23.81 19.80 5.85
N GLU A 145 -24.32 20.78 5.12
CA GLU A 145 -25.62 21.44 5.37
C GLU A 145 -25.72 22.08 6.75
N GLY A 146 -24.59 22.41 7.37
CA GLY A 146 -24.54 23.02 8.71
C GLY A 146 -24.93 22.06 9.84
N LYS A 147 -24.84 20.74 9.62
CA LYS A 147 -25.11 19.73 10.65
C LYS A 147 -23.99 19.67 11.67
N ASP A 148 -24.32 19.16 12.85
CA ASP A 148 -23.36 19.02 13.93
C ASP A 148 -22.32 17.95 13.62
N HIS A 149 -21.08 18.23 14.03
CA HIS A 149 -19.97 17.27 14.02
C HIS A 149 -19.72 16.72 15.41
N TYR A 150 -19.62 15.40 15.51
CA TYR A 150 -19.32 14.70 16.75
C TYR A 150 -18.08 13.81 16.59
N THR A 151 -17.27 13.76 17.65
CA THR A 151 -16.13 12.87 17.77
C THR A 151 -16.42 11.81 18.82
N GLY A 152 -16.00 10.56 18.58
CA GLY A 152 -16.16 9.45 19.53
C GLY A 152 -14.93 9.20 20.41
N ALA A 153 -14.85 8.00 20.97
CA ALA A 153 -13.71 7.57 21.78
C ALA A 153 -12.44 7.43 20.93
N VAL A 154 -12.58 7.00 19.68
CA VAL A 154 -11.53 7.04 18.66
C VAL A 154 -11.96 7.97 17.52
N TRP A 155 -10.99 8.50 16.78
CA TRP A 155 -11.22 9.48 15.72
C TRP A 155 -12.22 8.97 14.65
N SER A 156 -12.11 7.70 14.31
CA SER A 156 -12.91 7.04 13.27
C SER A 156 -14.37 6.78 13.68
N ASP A 157 -14.73 6.85 14.97
CA ASP A 157 -16.13 6.78 15.41
C ASP A 157 -16.96 7.88 14.75
N SER A 158 -16.35 9.02 14.36
CA SER A 158 -17.01 10.14 13.69
C SER A 158 -17.69 9.74 12.37
N TYR A 159 -17.19 8.75 11.67
CA TYR A 159 -17.89 8.19 10.50
C TYR A 159 -19.29 7.70 10.84
N LEU A 160 -19.45 7.10 12.01
CA LEU A 160 -20.70 6.48 12.45
C LEU A 160 -21.64 7.44 13.18
N ILE A 161 -21.08 8.42 13.91
CA ILE A 161 -21.88 9.26 14.83
C ILE A 161 -22.00 10.73 14.42
N SER A 162 -21.26 11.19 13.38
CA SER A 162 -21.29 12.58 12.95
C SER A 162 -22.22 12.82 11.77
N PRO A 163 -23.39 13.46 11.97
CA PRO A 163 -24.30 13.83 10.87
C PRO A 163 -23.64 14.72 9.82
N ALA A 164 -22.70 15.59 10.22
CA ALA A 164 -21.98 16.46 9.30
C ALA A 164 -21.11 15.67 8.32
N VAL A 165 -20.29 14.73 8.82
CA VAL A 165 -19.45 13.84 8.02
C VAL A 165 -20.28 13.00 7.07
N GLN A 166 -21.32 12.33 7.59
CA GLN A 166 -22.20 11.49 6.79
C GLN A 166 -22.91 12.27 5.67
N THR A 167 -23.34 13.52 5.97
CA THR A 167 -24.02 14.36 4.98
C THR A 167 -23.04 14.85 3.90
N ALA A 168 -21.81 15.17 4.25
CA ALA A 168 -20.80 15.56 3.28
C ALA A 168 -20.55 14.42 2.27
N PHE A 169 -20.42 13.18 2.74
CA PHE A 169 -20.32 12.01 1.84
C PHE A 169 -21.57 11.82 0.99
N ASP A 170 -22.76 11.90 1.57
CA ASP A 170 -24.01 11.78 0.82
C ASP A 170 -24.09 12.80 -0.32
N ASN A 171 -23.66 14.03 -0.07
CA ASN A 171 -23.69 15.11 -1.05
C ASN A 171 -22.64 14.90 -2.15
N PHE A 172 -21.49 14.30 -1.81
CA PHE A 172 -20.50 13.86 -2.79
C PHE A 172 -21.04 12.75 -3.68
N TRP A 173 -21.62 11.69 -3.11
CA TRP A 173 -22.21 10.60 -3.88
C TRP A 173 -23.34 11.06 -4.79
N LYS A 174 -24.13 12.03 -4.37
CA LYS A 174 -25.21 12.65 -5.17
C LYS A 174 -24.68 13.67 -6.18
N ASN A 175 -23.37 13.90 -6.23
CA ASN A 175 -22.76 14.92 -7.09
C ASN A 175 -23.43 16.28 -6.96
N LYS A 176 -23.71 16.74 -5.73
CA LYS A 176 -24.32 18.05 -5.50
C LYS A 176 -23.46 19.18 -6.08
N PRO A 177 -24.07 20.23 -6.63
CA PRO A 177 -23.31 21.34 -7.19
C PRO A 177 -22.61 22.15 -6.10
N ALA A 178 -21.36 22.53 -6.36
CA ALA A 178 -20.60 23.52 -5.62
C ALA A 178 -21.13 24.94 -5.90
N SER A 179 -20.50 25.96 -5.32
CA SER A 179 -20.91 27.36 -5.47
C SER A 179 -20.86 27.90 -6.90
N ASP A 180 -20.06 27.28 -7.77
CA ASP A 180 -19.96 27.60 -9.20
C ASP A 180 -20.96 26.85 -10.08
N GLY A 181 -21.77 25.97 -9.49
CA GLY A 181 -22.80 25.20 -10.18
C GLY A 181 -22.32 23.87 -10.77
N ILE A 182 -21.03 23.54 -10.66
CA ILE A 182 -20.47 22.25 -11.08
C ILE A 182 -20.61 21.26 -9.91
N GLY A 183 -20.90 19.98 -10.21
CA GLY A 183 -21.00 18.93 -9.20
C GLY A 183 -19.64 18.69 -8.50
N ILE A 184 -19.65 18.47 -7.17
CA ILE A 184 -18.41 18.28 -6.41
C ILE A 184 -17.66 17.00 -6.85
N GLN A 185 -18.36 15.98 -7.29
CA GLN A 185 -17.76 14.78 -7.86
C GLN A 185 -17.20 15.02 -9.27
N ASP A 186 -17.77 15.98 -10.03
CA ASP A 186 -17.25 16.39 -11.32
C ASP A 186 -15.94 17.21 -11.15
N HIS A 187 -15.85 18.06 -10.11
CA HIS A 187 -14.59 18.68 -9.73
C HIS A 187 -13.52 17.64 -9.40
N TYR A 188 -13.88 16.62 -8.62
CA TYR A 188 -12.98 15.54 -8.24
C TYR A 188 -12.45 14.77 -9.48
N ALA A 189 -13.32 14.47 -10.43
CA ALA A 189 -12.93 13.83 -11.69
C ALA A 189 -12.04 14.75 -12.55
N ASN A 190 -12.34 16.05 -12.61
CA ASN A 190 -11.52 17.03 -13.32
C ASN A 190 -10.15 17.22 -12.68
N LEU A 191 -10.06 17.20 -11.36
CA LEU A 191 -8.78 17.21 -10.64
C LEU A 191 -7.94 15.98 -10.97
N TRP A 192 -8.52 14.79 -10.97
CA TRP A 192 -7.82 13.57 -11.39
C TRP A 192 -7.39 13.61 -12.85
N LYS A 193 -8.19 14.14 -13.75
CA LYS A 193 -7.81 14.38 -15.14
C LYS A 193 -6.60 15.29 -15.24
N TYR A 194 -6.57 16.37 -14.45
CA TYR A 194 -5.45 17.30 -14.40
C TYR A 194 -4.16 16.62 -13.91
N LEU A 195 -4.25 15.83 -12.83
CA LEU A 195 -3.11 15.07 -12.32
C LEU A 195 -2.64 14.01 -13.31
N ALA A 196 -3.55 13.28 -13.94
CA ALA A 196 -3.24 12.31 -14.99
C ALA A 196 -2.48 12.94 -16.15
N LYS A 197 -2.92 14.10 -16.63
CA LYS A 197 -2.21 14.87 -17.66
C LYS A 197 -0.80 15.24 -17.23
N ARG A 198 -0.62 15.69 -15.97
CA ARG A 198 0.68 16.09 -15.42
C ARG A 198 1.66 14.93 -15.38
N TYR A 199 1.19 13.76 -14.94
CA TYR A 199 2.04 12.59 -14.69
C TYR A 199 2.04 11.53 -15.79
N SER A 200 1.23 11.64 -16.85
CA SER A 200 1.05 10.63 -17.91
C SER A 200 2.33 10.06 -18.53
N LYS A 201 3.45 10.78 -18.42
CA LYS A 201 4.77 10.38 -18.94
C LYS A 201 5.78 10.04 -17.84
N ASN A 202 5.39 10.12 -16.57
CA ASN A 202 6.28 9.89 -15.45
C ASN A 202 6.28 8.42 -15.02
N THR A 203 7.26 7.67 -15.45
CA THR A 203 7.37 6.21 -15.16
C THR A 203 7.76 5.88 -13.72
N THR A 204 8.08 6.86 -12.89
CA THR A 204 8.27 6.69 -11.44
C THR A 204 6.92 6.56 -10.73
N VAL A 205 5.91 7.30 -11.20
CA VAL A 205 4.53 7.11 -10.78
C VAL A 205 4.04 5.80 -11.38
N ILE A 206 3.49 4.91 -10.55
CA ILE A 206 2.95 3.61 -11.02
C ILE A 206 1.44 3.67 -11.25
N GLY A 207 0.77 4.61 -10.60
CA GLY A 207 -0.67 4.74 -10.72
C GLY A 207 -1.27 5.71 -9.71
N TYR A 208 -2.59 5.69 -9.69
CA TYR A 208 -3.46 6.60 -8.97
C TYR A 208 -4.38 5.81 -8.06
N ASP A 209 -4.25 5.99 -6.75
CA ASP A 209 -5.17 5.50 -5.73
C ASP A 209 -6.30 6.53 -5.61
N ILE A 210 -7.44 6.19 -6.21
CA ILE A 210 -8.46 7.17 -6.57
C ILE A 210 -9.07 7.85 -5.36
N MET A 211 -9.33 7.12 -4.28
CA MET A 211 -9.87 7.66 -3.03
C MET A 211 -9.51 6.74 -1.87
N ASN A 212 -8.88 7.29 -0.85
CA ASN A 212 -8.65 6.60 0.42
C ASN A 212 -9.97 6.29 1.12
N GLU A 213 -10.19 5.04 1.51
CA GLU A 213 -11.26 4.56 2.40
C GLU A 213 -12.66 5.16 2.16
N PRO A 214 -13.27 4.95 0.98
CA PRO A 214 -14.59 5.52 0.69
C PRO A 214 -15.65 5.10 1.71
N PHE A 215 -16.38 6.07 2.25
CA PHE A 215 -17.42 5.84 3.25
C PHE A 215 -18.83 6.11 2.71
N MET A 216 -19.79 5.31 3.14
CA MET A 216 -21.14 5.26 2.55
C MET A 216 -22.13 6.35 3.05
N GLY A 217 -21.64 7.34 3.80
CA GLY A 217 -22.51 8.42 4.31
C GLY A 217 -23.58 7.93 5.28
N THR A 218 -24.78 8.51 5.20
CA THR A 218 -25.93 8.17 6.07
C THR A 218 -26.41 6.72 5.93
N SER A 219 -26.06 6.02 4.85
CA SER A 219 -26.36 4.59 4.70
C SER A 219 -25.70 3.75 5.80
N ALA A 220 -24.61 4.24 6.41
CA ALA A 220 -23.93 3.60 7.54
C ALA A 220 -24.78 3.53 8.83
N ASN A 221 -25.84 4.32 8.94
CA ASN A 221 -26.71 4.30 10.13
C ASN A 221 -27.39 2.94 10.39
N LYS A 222 -27.43 2.05 9.40
CA LYS A 222 -27.91 0.68 9.54
C LYS A 222 -26.80 -0.30 9.95
N ILE A 223 -25.55 0.04 9.72
CA ILE A 223 -24.42 -0.87 9.86
C ILE A 223 -24.20 -1.27 11.32
N MET A 224 -24.07 -0.27 12.21
CA MET A 224 -23.81 -0.54 13.62
C MET A 224 -24.95 -1.34 14.27
N PRO A 225 -26.25 -1.00 14.15
CA PRO A 225 -27.34 -1.82 14.67
C PRO A 225 -27.28 -3.27 14.17
N THR A 226 -27.06 -3.50 12.86
CA THR A 226 -26.99 -4.83 12.29
C THR A 226 -25.80 -5.64 12.83
N MET A 227 -24.61 -5.02 12.98
CA MET A 227 -23.46 -5.67 13.58
C MET A 227 -23.70 -6.02 15.06
N LEU A 228 -24.32 -5.12 15.82
CA LEU A 228 -24.64 -5.33 17.23
C LEU A 228 -25.71 -6.42 17.41
N GLU A 229 -26.68 -6.51 16.51
CA GLU A 229 -27.67 -7.61 16.52
C GLU A 229 -27.00 -8.97 16.29
N ALA A 230 -26.13 -9.07 15.26
CA ALA A 230 -25.36 -10.30 15.00
C ALA A 230 -24.42 -10.66 16.17
N TYR A 231 -23.82 -9.66 16.82
CA TYR A 231 -23.04 -9.85 18.03
C TYR A 231 -23.91 -10.38 19.20
N ALA A 232 -25.09 -9.79 19.41
CA ALA A 232 -26.02 -10.22 20.47
C ALA A 232 -26.47 -11.66 20.30
N GLU A 233 -26.71 -12.13 19.07
CA GLU A 233 -26.99 -13.53 18.78
C GLU A 233 -25.87 -14.47 19.25
N ILE A 234 -24.59 -14.09 18.99
CA ILE A 234 -23.44 -14.83 19.45
C ILE A 234 -23.37 -14.85 20.99
N LEU A 235 -23.58 -13.71 21.61
CA LEU A 235 -23.56 -13.56 23.08
C LEU A 235 -24.61 -14.47 23.74
N VAL A 236 -25.85 -14.48 23.21
CA VAL A 236 -26.94 -15.38 23.68
C VAL A 236 -26.57 -16.85 23.52
N GLN A 237 -25.98 -17.22 22.38
CA GLN A 237 -25.55 -18.61 22.13
C GLN A 237 -24.47 -19.08 23.12
N GLU A 238 -23.52 -18.19 23.44
CA GLU A 238 -22.40 -18.53 24.35
C GLU A 238 -22.80 -18.53 25.84
N THR A 239 -23.67 -17.61 26.24
CA THR A 239 -23.98 -17.38 27.65
C THR A 239 -25.29 -18.01 28.10
N GLY A 240 -26.23 -18.27 27.18
CA GLY A 240 -27.60 -18.71 27.49
C GLY A 240 -28.44 -17.60 28.16
N GLN A 241 -27.97 -16.37 28.23
CA GLN A 241 -28.68 -15.23 28.80
C GLN A 241 -29.69 -14.63 27.83
N ALA A 242 -30.62 -13.82 28.33
CA ALA A 242 -31.50 -13.05 27.48
C ALA A 242 -30.68 -12.05 26.60
N PRO A 243 -31.13 -11.75 25.37
CA PRO A 243 -30.44 -10.79 24.53
C PRO A 243 -30.41 -9.42 25.21
N PRO A 244 -29.25 -8.70 25.15
CA PRO A 244 -29.16 -7.34 25.65
C PRO A 244 -30.04 -6.41 24.81
N THR A 245 -30.45 -5.31 25.41
CA THR A 245 -31.17 -4.23 24.70
C THR A 245 -30.22 -3.48 23.77
N GLU A 246 -30.75 -2.79 22.78
CA GLU A 246 -29.96 -1.92 21.89
C GLU A 246 -29.16 -0.87 22.67
N GLU A 247 -29.76 -0.26 23.72
CA GLU A 247 -29.09 0.71 24.59
C GLU A 247 -27.89 0.08 25.33
N GLU A 248 -28.02 -1.14 25.86
CA GLU A 248 -26.93 -1.85 26.51
C GLU A 248 -25.80 -2.18 25.53
N LEU A 249 -26.12 -2.56 24.29
CA LEU A 249 -25.14 -2.83 23.24
C LEU A 249 -24.39 -1.56 22.81
N LEU A 250 -25.11 -0.44 22.66
CA LEU A 250 -24.48 0.87 22.33
C LEU A 250 -23.60 1.36 23.48
N MET A 251 -24.04 1.21 24.73
CA MET A 251 -23.21 1.54 25.90
C MET A 251 -21.96 0.68 25.96
N MET A 252 -22.07 -0.61 25.74
CA MET A 252 -20.93 -1.53 25.67
C MET A 252 -19.93 -1.10 24.60
N TRP A 253 -20.42 -0.70 23.41
CA TRP A 253 -19.52 -0.28 22.32
C TRP A 253 -18.86 1.09 22.58
N SER A 254 -19.51 1.99 23.28
CA SER A 254 -18.98 3.33 23.62
C SER A 254 -17.98 3.32 24.78
N ASP A 255 -17.97 2.29 25.62
CA ASP A 255 -16.99 2.10 26.69
C ASP A 255 -15.81 1.25 26.19
N GLU A 256 -14.58 1.76 26.37
CA GLU A 256 -13.38 1.09 25.80
C GLU A 256 -13.16 -0.32 26.37
N GLU A 257 -13.33 -0.51 27.69
CA GLU A 257 -13.11 -1.82 28.31
C GLU A 257 -14.15 -2.83 27.87
N SER A 258 -15.43 -2.46 27.88
CA SER A 258 -16.53 -3.30 27.44
C SER A 258 -16.42 -3.63 25.95
N ARG A 259 -15.96 -2.67 25.11
CA ARG A 259 -15.68 -2.89 23.68
C ARG A 259 -14.60 -3.95 23.50
N LEU A 260 -13.50 -3.88 24.25
CA LEU A 260 -12.42 -4.87 24.16
C LEU A 260 -12.87 -6.27 24.61
N GLU A 261 -13.71 -6.36 25.66
CA GLU A 261 -14.32 -7.63 26.08
C GLU A 261 -15.22 -8.21 24.97
N ALA A 262 -16.02 -7.35 24.31
CA ALA A 262 -16.84 -7.75 23.18
C ALA A 262 -16.00 -8.26 22.00
N LEU A 263 -14.88 -7.60 21.69
CA LEU A 263 -13.94 -8.06 20.65
C LEU A 263 -13.28 -9.39 20.98
N ASN A 264 -13.07 -9.71 22.26
CA ASN A 264 -12.57 -11.03 22.69
C ASN A 264 -13.60 -12.14 22.44
N LEU A 265 -14.91 -11.88 22.64
CA LEU A 265 -15.96 -12.83 22.33
C LEU A 265 -15.97 -13.25 20.86
N ILE A 266 -15.71 -12.31 19.95
CA ILE A 266 -15.66 -12.52 18.50
C ILE A 266 -14.22 -12.67 17.98
N SER A 267 -13.30 -13.20 18.79
CA SER A 267 -11.89 -13.37 18.41
C SER A 267 -11.65 -14.51 17.41
N THR A 268 -12.58 -15.49 17.31
CA THR A 268 -12.46 -16.58 16.35
C THR A 268 -13.00 -16.20 14.97
N ARG A 269 -12.42 -16.78 13.94
CA ARG A 269 -12.87 -16.60 12.54
C ARG A 269 -14.36 -16.84 12.36
N GLU A 270 -14.89 -17.93 12.97
CA GLU A 270 -16.31 -18.30 12.85
C GLU A 270 -17.24 -17.22 13.39
N LYS A 271 -16.97 -16.73 14.62
CA LYS A 271 -17.81 -15.71 15.26
C LYS A 271 -17.67 -14.37 14.57
N TYR A 272 -16.44 -14.00 14.22
CA TYR A 272 -16.17 -12.73 13.55
C TYR A 272 -16.85 -12.64 12.19
N SER A 273 -16.74 -13.70 11.38
CA SER A 273 -17.39 -13.73 10.06
C SER A 273 -18.90 -13.51 10.14
N LYS A 274 -19.59 -14.05 11.17
CA LYS A 274 -21.04 -13.83 11.35
C LYS A 274 -21.38 -12.35 11.51
N VAL A 275 -20.57 -11.61 12.28
CA VAL A 275 -20.79 -10.17 12.52
C VAL A 275 -20.54 -9.35 11.25
N VAL A 276 -19.40 -9.56 10.57
CA VAL A 276 -19.07 -8.73 9.41
C VAL A 276 -19.86 -9.13 8.15
N ASP A 277 -20.23 -10.40 7.99
CA ASP A 277 -21.05 -10.82 6.86
C ASP A 277 -22.52 -10.35 6.99
N ALA A 278 -22.99 -10.03 8.21
CA ALA A 278 -24.33 -9.48 8.42
C ALA A 278 -24.56 -8.17 7.66
N ILE A 279 -23.52 -7.36 7.51
CA ILE A 279 -23.61 -6.04 6.83
C ILE A 279 -23.23 -6.09 5.34
N TYR A 280 -22.90 -7.27 4.81
CA TYR A 280 -22.46 -7.39 3.42
C TYR A 280 -23.43 -6.80 2.40
N SER A 281 -24.72 -7.00 2.58
CA SER A 281 -25.73 -6.54 1.60
C SER A 281 -25.76 -5.01 1.47
N ASP A 282 -25.66 -4.30 2.60
CA ASP A 282 -25.66 -2.84 2.60
C ASP A 282 -24.33 -2.28 2.07
N ASN A 283 -23.21 -2.89 2.48
CA ASN A 283 -21.89 -2.55 1.96
C ASN A 283 -21.82 -2.75 0.43
N ALA A 284 -22.24 -3.91 -0.05
CA ALA A 284 -22.24 -4.22 -1.47
C ALA A 284 -23.18 -3.35 -2.29
N SER A 285 -24.31 -2.90 -1.70
CA SER A 285 -25.21 -1.96 -2.34
C SER A 285 -24.52 -0.62 -2.59
N PHE A 286 -23.88 -0.05 -1.57
CA PHE A 286 -23.10 1.18 -1.69
C PHE A 286 -21.98 1.05 -2.74
N GLU A 287 -21.20 -0.01 -2.63
CA GLU A 287 -20.06 -0.21 -3.55
C GLU A 287 -20.49 -0.35 -5.01
N ARG A 288 -21.59 -1.05 -5.29
CA ARG A 288 -22.07 -1.24 -6.68
C ARG A 288 -22.73 -0.01 -7.28
N ASN A 289 -23.41 0.80 -6.47
CA ASN A 289 -24.20 1.92 -6.96
C ASN A 289 -23.41 3.23 -6.93
N GLU A 290 -22.98 3.67 -5.76
CA GLU A 290 -22.34 4.97 -5.54
C GLU A 290 -20.84 4.91 -5.87
N LEU A 291 -20.11 4.00 -5.22
CA LEU A 291 -18.65 3.94 -5.33
C LEU A 291 -18.19 3.54 -6.74
N GLN A 292 -18.78 2.48 -7.32
CA GLN A 292 -18.45 2.04 -8.66
C GLN A 292 -18.75 3.10 -9.72
N SER A 293 -19.82 3.87 -9.55
CA SER A 293 -20.19 4.97 -10.46
C SER A 293 -19.16 6.10 -10.41
N MET A 294 -18.68 6.44 -9.21
CA MET A 294 -17.62 7.43 -9.02
C MET A 294 -16.31 6.93 -9.63
N TYR A 295 -15.91 5.68 -9.36
CA TYR A 295 -14.71 5.12 -9.96
C TYR A 295 -14.74 5.12 -11.48
N GLN A 296 -15.87 4.77 -12.10
CA GLN A 296 -16.00 4.83 -13.54
C GLN A 296 -15.86 6.26 -14.08
N LYS A 297 -16.53 7.24 -13.43
CA LYS A 297 -16.44 8.66 -13.80
C LYS A 297 -14.99 9.18 -13.75
N VAL A 298 -14.28 8.87 -12.67
CA VAL A 298 -12.88 9.28 -12.50
C VAL A 298 -11.96 8.54 -13.47
N ALA A 299 -12.17 7.25 -13.67
CA ALA A 299 -11.42 6.46 -14.63
C ALA A 299 -11.58 7.01 -16.05
N ASP A 300 -12.79 7.36 -16.47
CA ASP A 300 -13.05 7.96 -17.79
C ASP A 300 -12.25 9.26 -17.95
N ALA A 301 -12.27 10.12 -16.93
CA ALA A 301 -11.54 11.38 -16.92
C ALA A 301 -10.00 11.18 -16.98
N ILE A 302 -9.46 10.23 -16.23
CA ILE A 302 -8.04 9.88 -16.26
C ILE A 302 -7.67 9.31 -17.64
N ARG A 303 -8.47 8.40 -18.18
CA ARG A 303 -8.18 7.72 -19.44
C ARG A 303 -8.25 8.62 -20.68
N GLU A 304 -8.83 9.81 -20.58
CA GLU A 304 -8.68 10.84 -21.63
C GLU A 304 -7.23 11.35 -21.76
N GLU A 305 -6.45 11.34 -20.70
CA GLU A 305 -5.08 11.91 -20.66
C GLU A 305 -3.99 10.82 -20.49
N ASP A 306 -4.32 9.67 -19.89
CA ASP A 306 -3.35 8.66 -19.46
C ASP A 306 -3.88 7.23 -19.65
N GLN A 307 -3.25 6.48 -20.57
CA GLN A 307 -3.58 5.10 -20.89
C GLN A 307 -2.63 4.08 -20.23
N ASN A 308 -1.60 4.52 -19.50
CA ASN A 308 -0.52 3.66 -19.04
C ASN A 308 -0.56 3.38 -17.55
N HIS A 309 -0.85 4.39 -16.72
CA HIS A 309 -0.82 4.24 -15.27
C HIS A 309 -1.96 3.36 -14.77
N ILE A 310 -1.67 2.66 -13.68
CA ILE A 310 -2.61 1.73 -13.04
C ILE A 310 -3.60 2.53 -12.18
N LEU A 311 -4.87 2.20 -12.29
CA LEU A 311 -5.91 2.69 -11.37
C LEU A 311 -5.97 1.76 -10.17
N PHE A 312 -5.72 2.27 -9.00
CA PHE A 312 -5.81 1.56 -7.73
C PHE A 312 -7.17 1.87 -7.11
N LEU A 313 -7.96 0.83 -6.88
CA LEU A 313 -9.33 0.97 -6.37
C LEU A 313 -9.38 0.47 -4.93
N ASN A 314 -9.69 1.37 -4.00
CA ASN A 314 -9.98 1.02 -2.62
C ASN A 314 -11.37 0.39 -2.51
N HIS A 315 -11.56 -0.48 -1.56
CA HIS A 315 -12.88 -0.92 -1.12
C HIS A 315 -13.51 0.10 -0.15
N SER A 316 -14.76 -0.09 0.24
CA SER A 316 -15.38 0.75 1.25
C SER A 316 -14.68 0.62 2.61
N TYR A 317 -14.79 1.64 3.44
CA TYR A 317 -14.25 1.70 4.80
C TYR A 317 -14.48 0.41 5.61
N PHE A 318 -15.69 -0.17 5.57
CA PHE A 318 -16.01 -1.39 6.33
C PHE A 318 -15.27 -2.62 5.84
N SER A 319 -14.84 -2.65 4.60
CA SER A 319 -14.06 -3.77 4.05
C SER A 319 -12.62 -3.83 4.61
N ASN A 320 -12.11 -2.74 5.22
CA ASN A 320 -10.84 -2.74 5.96
C ASN A 320 -10.81 -3.77 7.08
N THR A 321 -11.98 -4.10 7.62
CA THR A 321 -12.15 -5.06 8.72
C THR A 321 -12.68 -6.42 8.27
N GLY A 322 -12.67 -6.71 6.97
CA GLY A 322 -12.98 -8.03 6.42
C GLY A 322 -14.42 -8.23 5.91
N VAL A 323 -15.22 -7.16 5.84
CA VAL A 323 -16.48 -7.22 5.06
C VAL A 323 -16.12 -7.45 3.59
N SER A 324 -16.74 -8.41 2.94
CA SER A 324 -16.47 -8.68 1.52
C SER A 324 -16.79 -7.47 0.66
N THR A 325 -15.88 -7.11 -0.24
CA THR A 325 -16.12 -6.02 -1.20
C THR A 325 -16.84 -6.51 -2.45
N ALA A 326 -17.67 -5.66 -3.02
CA ALA A 326 -18.41 -5.88 -4.26
C ALA A 326 -17.93 -4.96 -5.41
N ILE A 327 -16.83 -4.20 -5.24
CA ILE A 327 -16.26 -3.38 -6.31
C ILE A 327 -15.80 -4.26 -7.47
N GLU A 328 -15.83 -3.69 -8.66
CA GLU A 328 -15.37 -4.30 -9.90
C GLU A 328 -14.32 -3.41 -10.59
N THR A 329 -13.64 -3.95 -11.59
CA THR A 329 -12.75 -3.15 -12.44
C THR A 329 -13.55 -2.12 -13.24
N THR A 330 -12.91 -1.01 -13.60
CA THR A 330 -13.48 -0.01 -14.50
C THR A 330 -13.48 -0.50 -15.96
N LYS A 331 -14.20 0.20 -16.82
CA LYS A 331 -14.28 -0.07 -18.25
C LYS A 331 -13.69 1.07 -19.04
N LEU A 332 -13.11 0.76 -20.18
CA LEU A 332 -12.70 1.74 -21.18
C LEU A 332 -13.91 2.27 -21.97
N ALA A 333 -13.72 3.36 -22.70
CA ALA A 333 -14.78 4.02 -23.48
C ALA A 333 -15.46 3.10 -24.51
N ASP A 334 -14.79 2.04 -24.97
CA ASP A 334 -15.35 1.02 -25.87
C ASP A 334 -16.15 -0.07 -25.13
N GLY A 335 -16.28 0.02 -23.82
CA GLY A 335 -16.98 -0.92 -22.96
C GLY A 335 -16.17 -2.16 -22.56
N THR A 336 -14.92 -2.28 -23.01
CA THR A 336 -14.03 -3.37 -22.58
C THR A 336 -13.50 -3.11 -21.16
N VAL A 337 -13.13 -4.19 -20.48
CA VAL A 337 -12.55 -4.10 -19.14
C VAL A 337 -11.20 -3.38 -19.21
N ASP A 338 -11.00 -2.38 -18.35
CA ASP A 338 -9.69 -1.75 -18.16
C ASP A 338 -8.73 -2.74 -17.49
N LYS A 339 -7.68 -3.11 -18.19
CA LYS A 339 -6.68 -4.08 -17.71
C LYS A 339 -5.62 -3.45 -16.81
N GLN A 340 -5.52 -2.12 -16.79
CA GLN A 340 -4.57 -1.40 -15.94
C GLN A 340 -5.26 -0.95 -14.66
N VAL A 341 -5.78 -1.93 -13.90
CA VAL A 341 -6.45 -1.78 -12.61
C VAL A 341 -5.82 -2.72 -11.60
N ALA A 342 -5.68 -2.25 -10.36
CA ALA A 342 -5.24 -3.02 -9.20
C ALA A 342 -6.22 -2.82 -8.04
N TYR A 343 -6.30 -3.79 -7.16
CA TYR A 343 -7.06 -3.69 -5.93
C TYR A 343 -6.16 -3.12 -4.82
N ALA A 344 -6.51 -1.94 -4.32
CA ALA A 344 -5.82 -1.27 -3.22
C ALA A 344 -6.60 -1.50 -1.93
N ALA A 345 -6.37 -2.65 -1.28
CA ALA A 345 -7.04 -3.00 -0.04
C ALA A 345 -6.37 -2.36 1.17
N HIS A 346 -7.13 -2.11 2.23
CA HIS A 346 -6.62 -1.88 3.57
C HIS A 346 -6.99 -3.05 4.47
N GLY A 347 -6.17 -3.33 5.48
CA GLY A 347 -6.41 -4.48 6.36
C GLY A 347 -5.99 -4.19 7.79
N TYR A 348 -6.99 -4.04 8.69
CA TYR A 348 -6.79 -3.71 10.09
C TYR A 348 -7.66 -4.55 11.02
N ASP A 349 -7.07 -5.04 12.12
CA ASP A 349 -7.84 -5.59 13.22
C ASP A 349 -8.57 -4.46 13.97
N LEU A 350 -9.72 -4.78 14.57
CA LEU A 350 -10.54 -3.82 15.32
C LEU A 350 -9.87 -3.25 16.59
N VAL A 351 -8.72 -3.78 16.99
CA VAL A 351 -7.93 -3.24 18.11
C VAL A 351 -6.92 -2.18 17.69
N VAL A 352 -6.79 -1.91 16.38
CA VAL A 352 -5.98 -0.78 15.90
C VAL A 352 -6.55 0.53 16.49
N ASP A 353 -5.73 1.50 16.78
CA ASP A 353 -6.10 2.76 17.47
C ASP A 353 -6.58 2.60 18.94
N THR A 354 -6.47 1.41 19.53
CA THR A 354 -6.75 1.16 20.95
C THR A 354 -5.48 0.83 21.72
N LYS A 355 -5.57 0.80 23.06
CA LYS A 355 -4.48 0.35 23.93
C LYS A 355 -4.07 -1.12 23.71
N GLU A 356 -4.93 -1.92 23.05
CA GLU A 356 -4.70 -3.33 22.78
C GLU A 356 -4.13 -3.61 21.38
N VAL A 357 -3.60 -2.61 20.68
CA VAL A 357 -3.02 -2.74 19.34
C VAL A 357 -1.95 -3.84 19.23
N GLU A 358 -1.27 -4.18 20.33
CA GLU A 358 -0.28 -5.27 20.37
C GLU A 358 -0.89 -6.66 20.56
N ASN A 359 -2.20 -6.76 20.81
CA ASN A 359 -2.95 -7.99 21.07
C ASN A 359 -4.11 -8.20 20.08
N PRO A 360 -3.87 -8.15 18.75
CA PRO A 360 -4.91 -8.47 17.78
C PRO A 360 -5.32 -9.94 17.89
N SER A 361 -6.53 -10.25 17.44
CA SER A 361 -6.87 -11.64 17.20
C SER A 361 -6.22 -12.11 15.89
N TYR A 362 -5.33 -13.09 15.95
CA TYR A 362 -4.69 -13.62 14.75
C TYR A 362 -5.70 -14.26 13.80
N GLU A 363 -6.72 -14.95 14.30
CA GLU A 363 -7.77 -15.53 13.47
C GLU A 363 -8.61 -14.47 12.74
N ARG A 364 -8.89 -13.32 13.40
CA ARG A 364 -9.54 -12.18 12.74
C ARG A 364 -8.66 -11.57 11.66
N VAL A 365 -7.38 -11.34 11.95
CA VAL A 365 -6.44 -10.77 10.99
C VAL A 365 -6.26 -11.69 9.79
N GLU A 366 -6.08 -13.00 10.00
CA GLU A 366 -6.02 -14.01 8.93
C GLU A 366 -7.28 -13.97 8.07
N PHE A 367 -8.45 -13.90 8.69
CA PHE A 367 -9.72 -13.79 7.97
C PHE A 367 -9.79 -12.52 7.11
N ILE A 368 -9.36 -11.37 7.63
CA ILE A 368 -9.34 -10.10 6.87
C ILE A 368 -8.45 -10.23 5.63
N PHE A 369 -7.23 -10.76 5.79
CA PHE A 369 -6.30 -10.91 4.67
C PHE A 369 -6.77 -11.96 3.65
N ASP A 370 -7.43 -13.03 4.10
CA ASP A 370 -8.07 -14.00 3.20
C ASP A 370 -9.19 -13.34 2.36
N ARG A 371 -10.03 -12.47 2.96
CA ARG A 371 -11.06 -11.70 2.24
C ARG A 371 -10.46 -10.77 1.19
N ILE A 372 -9.33 -10.16 1.49
CA ILE A 372 -8.56 -9.36 0.52
C ILE A 372 -8.11 -10.24 -0.65
N ALA A 373 -7.55 -11.42 -0.37
CA ALA A 373 -7.11 -12.36 -1.39
C ALA A 373 -8.27 -12.86 -2.27
N GLU A 374 -9.39 -13.24 -1.66
CA GLU A 374 -10.62 -13.64 -2.36
C GLU A 374 -11.10 -12.54 -3.32
N SER A 375 -11.08 -11.30 -2.86
CA SER A 375 -11.52 -10.13 -3.65
C SER A 375 -10.61 -9.86 -4.84
N GLY A 376 -9.28 -9.83 -4.64
CA GLY A 376 -8.32 -9.69 -5.75
C GLY A 376 -8.45 -10.80 -6.79
N LYS A 377 -8.65 -12.04 -6.34
CA LYS A 377 -8.89 -13.18 -7.23
C LYS A 377 -10.21 -13.05 -8.00
N ARG A 378 -11.31 -12.62 -7.35
CA ARG A 378 -12.62 -12.39 -7.98
C ARG A 378 -12.52 -11.32 -9.07
N MET A 379 -11.86 -10.22 -8.79
CA MET A 379 -11.64 -9.12 -9.73
C MET A 379 -10.60 -9.45 -10.81
N ASN A 380 -9.82 -10.50 -10.62
CA ASN A 380 -8.72 -10.91 -11.50
C ASN A 380 -7.64 -9.82 -11.68
N VAL A 381 -7.27 -9.14 -10.61
CA VAL A 381 -6.28 -8.05 -10.58
C VAL A 381 -5.20 -8.31 -9.52
N PRO A 382 -4.02 -7.67 -9.62
CA PRO A 382 -3.05 -7.70 -8.53
C PRO A 382 -3.57 -6.96 -7.30
N VAL A 383 -3.11 -7.38 -6.14
CA VAL A 383 -3.42 -6.75 -4.85
C VAL A 383 -2.22 -5.95 -4.37
N LEU A 384 -2.48 -4.71 -3.95
CA LEU A 384 -1.59 -3.93 -3.12
C LEU A 384 -2.35 -3.63 -1.82
N VAL A 385 -1.85 -4.12 -0.68
CA VAL A 385 -2.38 -3.69 0.62
C VAL A 385 -1.83 -2.30 0.89
N GLY A 386 -2.65 -1.28 0.57
CA GLY A 386 -2.27 0.13 0.59
C GLY A 386 -2.00 0.62 2.00
N GLU A 387 -2.73 0.06 2.97
CA GLU A 387 -2.50 0.33 4.38
C GLU A 387 -2.65 -0.91 5.23
N TRP A 388 -1.74 -1.05 6.18
CA TRP A 388 -1.71 -2.11 7.18
C TRP A 388 -0.75 -1.74 8.31
N GLY A 389 -0.89 -2.37 9.45
CA GLY A 389 0.04 -2.21 10.56
C GLY A 389 -0.41 -1.16 11.54
N ALA A 390 -0.12 0.13 11.33
CA ALA A 390 -0.36 1.22 12.29
C ALA A 390 0.20 0.92 13.69
N LEU A 391 1.32 0.16 13.73
CA LEU A 391 1.89 -0.35 14.95
C LEU A 391 2.64 0.74 15.71
N HIS A 392 2.51 0.73 17.02
CA HIS A 392 3.22 1.63 17.91
C HIS A 392 3.56 0.93 19.23
N GLY A 393 4.58 1.41 19.92
CA GLY A 393 5.05 0.77 21.17
C GLY A 393 6.37 0.04 21.01
N LYS A 394 6.93 -0.42 22.15
CA LYS A 394 8.29 -0.98 22.23
C LYS A 394 8.33 -2.42 22.77
N SER A 395 7.18 -3.04 22.99
CA SER A 395 7.09 -4.37 23.58
C SER A 395 7.62 -5.46 22.63
N LEU A 396 8.02 -6.60 23.19
CA LEU A 396 8.34 -7.78 22.39
C LEU A 396 7.09 -8.36 21.69
N LYS A 397 5.94 -8.20 22.33
CA LYS A 397 4.65 -8.62 21.76
C LYS A 397 4.36 -7.89 20.46
N MET A 398 4.68 -6.59 20.38
CA MET A 398 4.55 -5.81 19.15
C MET A 398 5.42 -6.37 18.02
N VAL A 399 6.61 -6.88 18.32
CA VAL A 399 7.47 -7.54 17.32
C VAL A 399 6.84 -8.83 16.82
N GLU A 400 6.24 -9.63 17.70
CA GLU A 400 5.54 -10.87 17.32
C GLU A 400 4.32 -10.56 16.44
N THR A 401 3.53 -9.56 16.80
CA THR A 401 2.38 -9.08 16.02
C THR A 401 2.82 -8.60 14.63
N ALA A 402 3.87 -7.79 14.55
CA ALA A 402 4.41 -7.34 13.27
C ALA A 402 4.89 -8.50 12.39
N ARG A 403 5.55 -9.51 12.97
CA ARG A 403 6.00 -10.72 12.24
C ARG A 403 4.83 -11.55 11.74
N HIS A 404 3.77 -11.65 12.51
CA HIS A 404 2.56 -12.36 12.08
C HIS A 404 1.93 -11.67 10.85
N LEU A 405 1.73 -10.34 10.91
CA LEU A 405 1.21 -9.54 9.79
C LEU A 405 2.09 -9.65 8.54
N VAL A 406 3.40 -9.57 8.72
CA VAL A 406 4.37 -9.76 7.62
C VAL A 406 4.25 -11.17 7.02
N GLY A 407 4.10 -12.20 7.85
CA GLY A 407 3.90 -13.59 7.39
C GLY A 407 2.64 -13.74 6.54
N LEU A 408 1.55 -13.03 6.84
CA LEU A 408 0.33 -13.02 6.04
C LEU A 408 0.56 -12.34 4.67
N LEU A 409 1.24 -11.19 4.65
CA LEU A 409 1.61 -10.53 3.39
C LEU A 409 2.47 -11.43 2.49
N GLU A 410 3.41 -12.18 3.08
CA GLU A 410 4.28 -13.12 2.36
C GLU A 410 3.51 -14.33 1.83
N SER A 411 2.66 -14.94 2.64
CA SER A 411 1.86 -16.12 2.26
C SER A 411 0.92 -15.82 1.09
N HIS A 412 0.32 -14.63 1.08
CA HIS A 412 -0.52 -14.16 -0.03
C HIS A 412 0.27 -13.52 -1.17
N LYS A 413 1.57 -13.29 -1.01
CA LYS A 413 2.44 -12.60 -1.99
C LYS A 413 1.93 -11.19 -2.34
N PHE A 414 1.38 -10.48 -1.35
CA PHE A 414 0.84 -9.14 -1.56
C PHE A 414 1.94 -8.10 -1.70
N SER A 415 1.79 -7.21 -2.67
CA SER A 415 2.42 -5.90 -2.60
C SER A 415 1.80 -5.11 -1.45
N ASN A 416 2.58 -4.24 -0.79
CA ASN A 416 2.08 -3.56 0.39
C ASN A 416 2.80 -2.23 0.68
N THR A 417 2.11 -1.33 1.38
CA THR A 417 2.68 -0.11 1.95
C THR A 417 2.26 0.04 3.41
N TYR A 418 3.25 0.00 4.32
CA TYR A 418 3.04 0.09 5.76
C TYR A 418 2.45 1.46 6.15
N TRP A 419 1.46 1.52 7.01
CA TRP A 419 0.93 2.73 7.62
C TRP A 419 1.60 3.02 8.95
N ALA A 420 2.31 4.14 9.14
CA ALA A 420 2.81 5.08 8.16
C ALA A 420 4.21 5.54 8.59
N PHE A 421 4.88 6.34 7.75
CA PHE A 421 6.14 6.96 8.11
C PHE A 421 5.93 8.05 9.16
N TYR A 422 6.75 8.03 10.19
CA TYR A 422 6.97 9.13 11.13
C TYR A 422 8.44 9.17 11.55
N ASN A 423 8.88 10.33 12.03
CA ASN A 423 10.28 10.51 12.41
C ASN A 423 10.71 9.50 13.49
N ASN A 424 11.89 8.91 13.29
CA ASN A 424 12.50 7.91 14.18
C ASN A 424 11.75 6.56 14.28
N ILE A 425 10.89 6.22 13.29
CA ILE A 425 10.21 4.92 13.24
C ILE A 425 11.23 3.76 13.28
N GLU A 426 12.42 3.94 12.71
CA GLU A 426 13.51 2.97 12.71
C GLU A 426 14.07 2.67 14.11
N THR A 427 13.72 3.44 15.13
CA THR A 427 14.12 3.15 16.53
C THR A 427 13.28 2.06 17.17
N TYR A 428 12.11 1.75 16.61
CA TYR A 428 11.21 0.74 17.14
C TYR A 428 11.64 -0.67 16.76
N SER A 429 11.60 -1.59 17.73
CA SER A 429 12.04 -2.97 17.55
C SER A 429 11.22 -3.72 16.49
N TYR A 430 9.90 -3.51 16.44
CA TYR A 430 9.05 -4.15 15.44
C TYR A 430 9.43 -3.71 14.01
N PHE A 431 9.78 -2.43 13.82
CA PHE A 431 10.16 -1.93 12.51
C PHE A 431 11.46 -2.57 12.02
N LYS A 432 12.49 -2.60 12.89
CA LYS A 432 13.80 -3.22 12.55
C LYS A 432 13.74 -4.72 12.38
N ASN A 433 12.93 -5.42 13.20
CA ASN A 433 12.99 -6.87 13.35
C ASN A 433 11.81 -7.60 12.72
N ALA A 434 10.94 -6.87 12.00
CA ALA A 434 9.86 -7.45 11.22
C ALA A 434 9.66 -6.73 9.88
N ILE A 435 9.50 -5.39 9.89
CA ILE A 435 9.20 -4.65 8.65
C ILE A 435 10.42 -4.67 7.71
N ILE A 436 11.62 -4.40 8.24
CA ILE A 436 12.87 -4.48 7.46
C ILE A 436 13.36 -5.93 7.43
N ARG A 437 13.21 -6.60 6.28
CA ARG A 437 13.55 -8.00 6.08
C ARG A 437 13.93 -8.30 4.63
N PRO A 438 14.57 -9.45 4.35
CA PRO A 438 14.79 -9.86 2.95
C PRO A 438 13.46 -10.15 2.26
N TYR A 439 13.35 -9.74 1.00
CA TYR A 439 12.21 -10.09 0.15
C TYR A 439 12.57 -9.94 -1.33
N PRO A 440 11.89 -10.66 -2.26
CA PRO A 440 12.13 -10.54 -3.68
C PRO A 440 11.47 -9.27 -4.22
N GLN A 441 12.25 -8.36 -4.80
CA GLN A 441 11.76 -7.12 -5.41
C GLN A 441 11.31 -7.31 -6.85
N HIS A 442 12.12 -8.03 -7.64
CA HIS A 442 11.83 -8.33 -9.04
C HIS A 442 12.12 -9.81 -9.31
N ILE A 443 11.18 -10.49 -9.89
CA ILE A 443 11.25 -11.93 -10.12
C ILE A 443 11.25 -12.20 -11.63
N SER A 444 12.32 -12.84 -12.11
CA SER A 444 12.46 -13.26 -13.51
C SER A 444 11.58 -14.47 -13.78
N GLY A 445 10.29 -14.23 -13.90
CA GLY A 445 9.25 -15.25 -14.02
C GLY A 445 8.06 -14.99 -13.10
N SER A 446 7.51 -16.04 -12.51
CA SER A 446 6.33 -15.97 -11.63
C SER A 446 6.66 -16.48 -10.23
N LEU A 447 6.50 -15.62 -9.23
CA LEU A 447 6.70 -15.96 -7.82
C LEU A 447 5.74 -17.06 -7.38
N VAL A 448 6.29 -18.14 -6.83
CA VAL A 448 5.54 -19.25 -6.24
C VAL A 448 5.35 -18.99 -4.75
N GLU A 449 6.47 -18.83 -4.05
CA GLU A 449 6.48 -18.52 -2.61
C GLU A 449 7.80 -17.88 -2.20
N TYR A 450 7.80 -17.17 -1.10
CA TYR A 450 8.99 -16.78 -0.38
C TYR A 450 8.69 -16.71 1.11
N ASN A 451 9.72 -16.87 1.92
CA ASN A 451 9.60 -16.81 3.37
C ASN A 451 10.92 -16.37 4.01
N TYR A 452 10.82 -15.62 5.09
CA TYR A 452 11.93 -15.32 5.98
C TYR A 452 11.60 -15.77 7.40
N ASP A 453 12.34 -16.78 7.89
CA ASP A 453 12.19 -17.24 9.27
C ASP A 453 13.00 -16.32 10.20
N PHE A 454 12.30 -15.51 10.97
CA PHE A 454 12.91 -14.57 11.92
C PHE A 454 13.62 -15.25 13.10
N LYS A 455 13.42 -16.55 13.34
CA LYS A 455 14.08 -17.29 14.42
C LYS A 455 15.41 -17.87 13.97
N THR A 456 15.46 -18.40 12.76
CA THR A 456 16.65 -19.05 12.21
C THR A 456 17.47 -18.11 11.32
N GLY A 457 16.87 -17.05 10.79
CA GLY A 457 17.47 -16.17 9.80
C GLY A 457 17.45 -16.77 8.38
N ASP A 458 16.75 -17.88 8.17
CA ASP A 458 16.67 -18.54 6.88
C ASP A 458 15.73 -17.81 5.95
N PHE A 459 16.20 -17.51 4.74
CA PHE A 459 15.41 -17.00 3.65
C PHE A 459 15.32 -18.02 2.52
N THR A 460 14.12 -18.17 1.97
CA THR A 460 13.88 -19.00 0.77
C THR A 460 12.94 -18.24 -0.17
N CYS A 461 13.23 -18.32 -1.47
CA CYS A 461 12.35 -17.82 -2.51
C CYS A 461 12.29 -18.81 -3.67
N ILE A 462 11.08 -19.13 -4.15
CA ILE A 462 10.80 -20.06 -5.23
C ILE A 462 9.98 -19.35 -6.30
N TRP A 463 10.39 -19.52 -7.57
CA TRP A 463 9.65 -18.97 -8.72
C TRP A 463 9.72 -19.89 -9.92
N ASN A 464 8.74 -19.77 -10.80
CA ASN A 464 8.75 -20.40 -12.12
C ASN A 464 9.43 -19.44 -13.09
N GLU A 465 10.60 -19.79 -13.58
CA GLU A 465 11.29 -19.10 -14.66
C GLU A 465 10.81 -19.62 -16.00
N THR A 466 10.92 -18.81 -17.06
CA THR A 466 10.58 -19.20 -18.42
C THR A 466 11.75 -18.97 -19.37
N GLU A 467 11.75 -19.60 -20.54
CA GLU A 467 12.74 -19.39 -21.60
C GLU A 467 12.85 -17.92 -22.05
N GLN A 468 11.81 -17.11 -21.78
CA GLN A 468 11.76 -15.70 -22.10
C GLN A 468 12.41 -14.81 -21.04
N SER A 469 12.76 -15.36 -19.88
CA SER A 469 13.43 -14.64 -18.79
C SER A 469 14.83 -14.21 -19.20
N LYS A 470 15.08 -12.90 -19.27
CA LYS A 470 16.37 -12.33 -19.70
C LYS A 470 17.03 -11.45 -18.65
N SER A 471 16.29 -10.97 -17.68
CA SER A 471 16.77 -10.07 -16.64
C SER A 471 16.88 -10.80 -15.30
N PRO A 472 17.81 -10.41 -14.41
CA PRO A 472 18.00 -11.10 -13.15
C PRO A 472 16.82 -10.96 -12.20
N THR A 473 16.59 -11.98 -11.37
CA THR A 473 15.81 -11.88 -10.15
C THR A 473 16.56 -11.02 -9.15
N ILE A 474 15.88 -10.08 -8.48
CA ILE A 474 16.47 -9.14 -7.53
C ILE A 474 15.85 -9.35 -6.16
N ILE A 475 16.69 -9.62 -5.16
CA ILE A 475 16.27 -9.77 -3.76
C ILE A 475 16.93 -8.66 -2.94
N TYR A 476 16.15 -7.93 -2.18
CA TYR A 476 16.67 -7.04 -1.15
C TYR A 476 17.10 -7.84 0.07
N VAL A 477 18.25 -7.47 0.64
CA VAL A 477 18.82 -8.10 1.84
C VAL A 477 19.32 -7.01 2.80
N PRO A 478 18.74 -6.86 4.00
CA PRO A 478 19.07 -5.76 4.94
C PRO A 478 20.50 -5.84 5.48
N ASN A 479 21.08 -7.04 5.56
CA ASN A 479 22.44 -7.28 6.04
C ASN A 479 23.28 -8.03 5.01
N LEU A 480 23.22 -7.62 3.75
CA LEU A 480 23.91 -8.27 2.64
C LEU A 480 25.42 -8.39 2.85
N LYS A 481 26.03 -7.45 3.58
CA LYS A 481 27.48 -7.49 3.90
C LYS A 481 27.89 -8.66 4.81
N LEU A 482 26.91 -9.32 5.46
CA LEU A 482 27.17 -10.52 6.26
C LEU A 482 27.26 -11.79 5.41
N LEU A 483 26.80 -11.75 4.16
CA LEU A 483 26.79 -12.89 3.24
C LEU A 483 27.98 -12.86 2.29
N SER A 484 28.47 -14.03 1.98
CA SER A 484 29.38 -14.31 0.85
C SER A 484 28.62 -15.02 -0.27
N LYS A 485 29.24 -15.19 -1.44
CA LYS A 485 28.59 -15.94 -2.54
C LYS A 485 28.37 -17.41 -2.21
N GLU A 486 29.21 -17.97 -1.38
CA GLU A 486 29.17 -19.37 -0.93
C GLU A 486 27.98 -19.64 -0.01
N ASP A 487 27.47 -18.60 0.65
CA ASP A 487 26.26 -18.68 1.50
C ASP A 487 24.96 -18.73 0.68
N ILE A 488 25.02 -18.33 -0.60
CA ILE A 488 23.85 -18.30 -1.48
C ILE A 488 23.73 -19.63 -2.23
N LYS A 489 22.65 -20.35 -1.98
CA LYS A 489 22.33 -21.61 -2.68
C LYS A 489 21.24 -21.35 -3.71
N THR A 490 21.48 -21.74 -4.96
CA THR A 490 20.48 -21.66 -6.04
C THR A 490 20.27 -23.03 -6.69
N THR A 491 19.03 -23.35 -7.06
CA THR A 491 18.69 -24.59 -7.77
C THR A 491 17.77 -24.22 -8.95
N PRO A 492 18.13 -24.56 -10.20
CA PRO A 492 19.50 -24.89 -10.63
C PRO A 492 20.52 -23.80 -10.29
N SER A 493 21.80 -24.16 -10.30
CA SER A 493 22.88 -23.21 -10.03
C SER A 493 22.81 -22.03 -11.00
N ALA A 494 22.86 -20.81 -10.48
CA ALA A 494 22.94 -19.60 -11.28
C ALA A 494 24.35 -19.46 -11.88
N GLU A 495 24.44 -19.07 -13.16
CA GLU A 495 25.73 -18.77 -13.78
C GLU A 495 26.42 -17.58 -13.11
N GLN A 496 25.61 -16.60 -12.69
CA GLN A 496 26.12 -15.38 -12.10
C GLN A 496 25.26 -14.92 -10.92
N ILE A 497 25.94 -14.60 -9.81
CA ILE A 497 25.37 -13.96 -8.63
C ILE A 497 26.16 -12.67 -8.39
N VAL A 498 25.44 -11.52 -8.37
CA VAL A 498 26.04 -10.20 -8.16
C VAL A 498 25.46 -9.56 -6.92
N PHE A 499 26.34 -8.99 -6.09
CA PHE A 499 25.98 -8.22 -4.91
C PHE A 499 26.13 -6.73 -5.22
N GLU A 500 25.06 -5.96 -5.01
CA GLU A 500 25.10 -4.51 -5.02
C GLU A 500 24.89 -4.02 -3.59
N TYR A 501 25.93 -3.45 -3.01
CA TYR A 501 25.89 -2.99 -1.62
C TYR A 501 25.38 -1.54 -1.54
N SER A 502 24.66 -1.25 -0.48
CA SER A 502 24.35 0.13 -0.12
C SER A 502 25.62 0.84 0.35
N ASP A 503 25.79 2.10 -0.08
CA ASP A 503 26.92 2.94 0.37
C ASP A 503 26.78 3.37 1.84
N LYS A 504 25.55 3.40 2.37
CA LYS A 504 25.23 4.00 3.68
C LYS A 504 24.81 2.98 4.75
N SER A 505 24.66 1.70 4.39
CA SER A 505 24.18 0.65 5.32
C SER A 505 24.80 -0.71 5.02
N ASN A 506 24.47 -1.70 5.82
CA ASN A 506 24.84 -3.11 5.55
C ASN A 506 23.94 -3.78 4.51
N ALA A 507 22.88 -3.08 4.10
CA ALA A 507 21.90 -3.59 3.15
C ALA A 507 22.43 -3.62 1.72
N GLY A 508 21.68 -4.29 0.85
CA GLY A 508 21.96 -4.32 -0.57
C GLY A 508 20.98 -5.16 -1.35
N LYS A 509 21.30 -5.39 -2.60
CA LYS A 509 20.52 -6.21 -3.52
C LYS A 509 21.34 -7.39 -4.03
N LEU A 510 20.71 -8.54 -4.06
CA LEU A 510 21.25 -9.77 -4.63
C LEU A 510 20.62 -9.96 -6.01
N PHE A 511 21.46 -10.01 -7.04
CA PHE A 511 21.04 -10.24 -8.43
C PHE A 511 21.38 -11.67 -8.81
N ILE A 512 20.37 -12.44 -9.26
CA ILE A 512 20.52 -13.85 -9.65
C ILE A 512 20.19 -13.94 -11.14
N SER A 513 21.20 -14.34 -11.95
CA SER A 513 20.99 -14.47 -13.40
C SER A 513 19.93 -15.53 -13.71
N PRO A 514 19.11 -15.32 -14.75
CA PRO A 514 18.20 -16.34 -15.24
C PRO A 514 18.98 -17.50 -15.87
N VAL A 515 18.36 -18.67 -15.91
CA VAL A 515 18.83 -19.83 -16.69
C VAL A 515 18.28 -19.75 -18.11
N GLY A 516 17.11 -19.14 -18.29
CA GLY A 516 16.45 -18.97 -19.59
C GLY A 516 15.77 -20.23 -20.09
N GLU A 517 15.25 -21.03 -19.17
CA GLU A 517 14.50 -22.26 -19.43
C GLU A 517 13.19 -22.26 -18.62
N ASP A 518 12.22 -23.07 -19.05
CA ASP A 518 10.98 -23.31 -18.30
C ASP A 518 11.27 -24.23 -17.13
N ILE A 519 11.57 -23.64 -15.97
CA ILE A 519 12.05 -24.37 -14.80
C ILE A 519 11.66 -23.72 -13.49
N VAL A 520 11.50 -24.53 -12.44
CA VAL A 520 11.37 -24.03 -11.06
C VAL A 520 12.75 -23.62 -10.54
N ARG A 521 12.85 -22.40 -10.06
CA ARG A 521 14.06 -21.84 -9.46
C ARG A 521 13.87 -21.68 -7.95
N THR A 522 14.95 -21.93 -7.23
CA THR A 522 15.01 -21.68 -5.80
C THR A 522 16.28 -20.92 -5.46
N VAL A 523 16.17 -19.99 -4.54
CA VAL A 523 17.30 -19.39 -3.85
C VAL A 523 17.09 -19.47 -2.35
N SER A 524 18.16 -19.78 -1.61
CA SER A 524 18.15 -19.74 -0.14
C SER A 524 19.49 -19.25 0.41
N PHE A 525 19.41 -18.61 1.57
CA PHE A 525 20.56 -18.19 2.39
C PHE A 525 20.12 -18.02 3.84
N CYS A 526 21.10 -17.91 4.75
CA CYS A 526 20.83 -17.68 6.17
C CYS A 526 21.54 -16.41 6.65
N LEU A 527 20.79 -15.50 7.25
CA LEU A 527 21.28 -14.25 7.86
C LEU A 527 21.56 -14.43 9.36
N GLN A 528 22.14 -15.54 9.78
CA GLN A 528 22.51 -15.70 11.19
C GLN A 528 23.50 -14.61 11.60
N THR A 529 23.20 -13.87 12.66
CA THR A 529 24.21 -13.16 13.42
C THR A 529 25.25 -14.18 13.89
N ARG A 530 26.53 -14.02 13.50
CA ARG A 530 27.60 -14.82 14.08
C ARG A 530 27.49 -14.70 15.60
N LYS A 531 27.52 -15.84 16.32
CA LYS A 531 27.50 -15.89 17.79
C LYS A 531 28.48 -14.85 18.34
N GLY A 532 27.98 -13.76 18.87
CA GLY A 532 28.74 -12.62 19.41
C GLY A 532 28.02 -11.29 19.34
N ASP A 533 27.13 -11.10 18.37
CA ASP A 533 26.24 -9.93 18.27
C ASP A 533 24.85 -10.31 18.80
N GLU A 534 24.78 -10.66 20.08
CA GLU A 534 23.49 -10.64 20.78
C GLU A 534 22.96 -9.20 20.65
N ILE A 535 21.87 -9.06 19.91
CA ILE A 535 21.08 -7.82 19.89
C ILE A 535 20.70 -7.58 21.36
N SER A 536 21.47 -6.74 22.04
CA SER A 536 21.12 -6.29 23.38
C SER A 536 19.79 -5.54 23.25
N ILE A 537 18.72 -6.25 23.58
CA ILE A 537 17.39 -5.69 23.79
C ILE A 537 17.48 -4.91 25.12
N GLN A 538 17.86 -3.64 25.03
CA GLN A 538 17.65 -2.66 26.10
C GLN A 538 16.47 -1.77 25.73
#